data_f22b88294165df3bdbd03a247da22dde
#
_entry.id   f22b88294165df3bdbd03a247da22dde
#
_cell.length_a   1.000
_cell.length_b   1.000
_cell.length_c   1.000
_cell.angle_alpha   90.00
_cell.angle_beta   90.00
_cell.angle_gamma   90.00
#
_symmetry.space_group_name_H-M   'P 1'
#
loop_
_entity.id
_entity.type
_entity.pdbx_description
1 polymer ?
#
loop_
_entity_poly.entity_id
_entity_poly.type
_entity_poly.pdbx_seq_one_letter_code
_entity_poly.pdbx_strand_id
1 'polypeptide(L)'
;MKVNRVEQQFIKKSHPLYDIVDKYCFYSKNVYNQANYLIRQSFINDNKILSPYDVQKIMQDMDCYKECGSQAAQKTIQLIGQNWTSFIKGIKDYSKHPEKYLGRPKLPGYLPKDGRQVFMLKNIQCSLNDGVFRISFKPFGGYTVKTHAEGKLMQCRFVPKGEYYIMEIVYEIEVPDCDEQISRICSVDLGVENFITVVNNFGEQPFIIKGGEIKSVNQYFNKKKAELQSDLKKKTGKDWSNRLEKLTNKRYEKIKYLMHCISKQLVDYCVLHNVDTLVIGLNKKWKQENGGKQNFTYIPYDLFINQVKSKCEQNGIKCIETEEGYTSGTSFLDNEEPTKENYDKKRRVYRGLFVSKSGKIINADVNGAYQIMKKVVPDAFSEGIEGVGLNPVKRNISI
;
A
#
# COMPACT_ATOMS: atom_id res chain seq x y z
N MET A 1 10.37 -2.85 19.36
CA MET A 1 9.46 -1.75 18.90
C MET A 1 8.02 -2.29 18.80
N LYS A 2 6.94 -1.43 19.05
CA LYS A 2 5.53 -1.86 18.92
C LYS A 2 4.94 -1.40 17.61
N VAL A 3 4.28 -2.32 16.90
CA VAL A 3 3.70 -2.05 15.57
C VAL A 3 2.29 -2.61 15.45
N ASN A 4 1.45 -1.92 14.66
CA ASN A 4 0.11 -2.40 14.36
C ASN A 4 0.12 -3.33 13.14
N ARG A 5 -0.64 -4.41 13.24
CA ARG A 5 -0.90 -5.37 12.15
C ARG A 5 -2.40 -5.49 11.90
N VAL A 6 -2.75 -5.97 10.73
CA VAL A 6 -4.16 -6.11 10.32
C VAL A 6 -4.35 -7.46 9.66
N GLU A 7 -5.21 -8.28 10.22
CA GLU A 7 -5.76 -9.44 9.54
C GLU A 7 -7.08 -9.09 8.86
N GLN A 8 -7.28 -9.56 7.63
CA GLN A 8 -8.45 -9.26 6.83
C GLN A 8 -9.25 -10.51 6.51
N GLN A 9 -10.57 -10.45 6.74
CA GLN A 9 -11.51 -11.51 6.40
C GLN A 9 -12.65 -10.97 5.53
N PHE A 10 -13.05 -11.72 4.51
CA PHE A 10 -14.09 -11.30 3.57
C PHE A 10 -15.50 -11.63 4.10
N ILE A 11 -16.36 -10.63 4.11
CA ILE A 11 -17.79 -10.77 4.41
C ILE A 11 -18.58 -10.57 3.12
N LYS A 12 -18.83 -11.68 2.40
CA LYS A 12 -19.63 -11.70 1.19
C LYS A 12 -21.13 -11.81 1.54
N LYS A 13 -22.02 -11.66 0.56
CA LYS A 13 -23.49 -11.74 0.74
C LYS A 13 -23.99 -13.03 1.41
N SER A 14 -23.27 -14.15 1.22
CA SER A 14 -23.60 -15.43 1.87
C SER A 14 -23.09 -15.56 3.31
N HIS A 15 -22.34 -14.56 3.80
CA HIS A 15 -21.74 -14.62 5.14
C HIS A 15 -22.77 -14.24 6.21
N PRO A 16 -22.86 -14.96 7.36
CA PRO A 16 -23.86 -14.71 8.41
C PRO A 16 -23.88 -13.27 8.94
N LEU A 17 -22.75 -12.59 8.93
CA LEU A 17 -22.65 -11.20 9.38
C LEU A 17 -23.01 -10.18 8.29
N TYR A 18 -23.33 -10.56 7.05
CA TYR A 18 -23.44 -9.59 5.97
C TYR A 18 -24.48 -8.51 6.26
N ASP A 19 -25.70 -8.91 6.60
CA ASP A 19 -26.83 -7.99 6.78
C ASP A 19 -26.62 -7.06 7.98
N ILE A 20 -26.07 -7.59 9.06
CA ILE A 20 -25.78 -6.77 10.25
C ILE A 20 -24.65 -5.78 10.00
N VAL A 21 -23.62 -6.18 9.27
CA VAL A 21 -22.51 -5.32 8.88
C VAL A 21 -22.99 -4.23 7.91
N ASP A 22 -23.80 -4.58 6.91
CA ASP A 22 -24.41 -3.63 5.98
C ASP A 22 -25.21 -2.55 6.71
N LYS A 23 -26.06 -2.97 7.65
CA LYS A 23 -26.87 -2.10 8.49
C LYS A 23 -26.00 -1.12 9.31
N TYR A 24 -24.97 -1.62 10.00
CA TYR A 24 -24.12 -0.77 10.83
C TYR A 24 -23.19 0.14 10.03
N CYS A 25 -22.74 -0.28 8.84
CA CYS A 25 -22.03 0.58 7.91
C CYS A 25 -22.94 1.69 7.36
N PHE A 26 -24.23 1.44 7.20
CA PHE A 26 -25.22 2.46 6.85
C PHE A 26 -25.42 3.46 8.01
N TYR A 27 -25.56 2.99 9.24
CA TYR A 27 -25.66 3.86 10.42
C TYR A 27 -24.39 4.72 10.61
N SER A 28 -23.21 4.13 10.43
CA SER A 28 -21.95 4.88 10.44
C SER A 28 -21.92 5.99 9.40
N LYS A 29 -22.46 5.76 8.18
CA LYS A 29 -22.60 6.79 7.13
C LYS A 29 -23.53 7.92 7.58
N ASN A 30 -24.63 7.61 8.26
CA ASN A 30 -25.54 8.65 8.78
C ASN A 30 -24.84 9.54 9.82
N VAL A 31 -24.11 8.93 10.76
CA VAL A 31 -23.28 9.67 11.74
C VAL A 31 -22.23 10.53 11.03
N TYR A 32 -21.53 9.96 10.02
CA TYR A 32 -20.51 10.70 9.26
C TYR A 32 -21.11 11.94 8.57
N ASN A 33 -22.22 11.79 7.87
CA ASN A 33 -22.86 12.88 7.17
C ASN A 33 -23.38 13.97 8.12
N GLN A 34 -24.00 13.58 9.22
CA GLN A 34 -24.50 14.52 10.23
C GLN A 34 -23.35 15.29 10.91
N ALA A 35 -22.28 14.59 11.31
CA ALA A 35 -21.10 15.23 11.88
C ALA A 35 -20.43 16.19 10.88
N ASN A 36 -20.32 15.78 9.61
CA ASN A 36 -19.78 16.63 8.55
C ASN A 36 -20.66 17.89 8.33
N TYR A 37 -21.98 17.73 8.40
CA TYR A 37 -22.91 18.86 8.29
C TYR A 37 -22.64 19.90 9.42
N LEU A 38 -22.57 19.48 10.66
CA LEU A 38 -22.33 20.37 11.80
C LEU A 38 -20.99 21.12 11.66
N ILE A 39 -19.92 20.41 11.32
CA ILE A 39 -18.60 21.04 11.14
C ILE A 39 -18.62 22.02 9.96
N ARG A 40 -19.25 21.65 8.82
CA ARG A 40 -19.36 22.52 7.65
C ARG A 40 -20.15 23.78 7.93
N GLN A 41 -21.29 23.68 8.64
CA GLN A 41 -22.09 24.86 8.98
C GLN A 41 -21.31 25.83 9.87
N SER A 42 -20.65 25.34 10.93
CA SER A 42 -19.81 26.16 11.79
C SER A 42 -18.62 26.77 11.04
N PHE A 43 -18.03 26.02 10.11
CA PHE A 43 -16.93 26.54 9.29
C PHE A 43 -17.38 27.65 8.31
N ILE A 44 -18.54 27.46 7.66
CA ILE A 44 -19.06 28.41 6.66
C ILE A 44 -19.59 29.68 7.33
N ASN A 45 -20.34 29.54 8.44
CA ASN A 45 -21.00 30.66 9.09
C ASN A 45 -20.05 31.43 10.01
N ASP A 46 -19.22 30.71 10.79
CA ASP A 46 -18.46 31.28 11.90
C ASP A 46 -16.93 31.19 11.66
N ASN A 47 -16.50 30.65 10.53
CA ASN A 47 -15.09 30.32 10.24
C ASN A 47 -14.42 29.47 11.36
N LYS A 48 -15.24 28.67 12.07
CA LYS A 48 -14.81 27.84 13.21
C LYS A 48 -14.96 26.36 12.87
N ILE A 49 -13.95 25.58 13.15
CA ILE A 49 -13.99 24.12 13.02
C ILE A 49 -14.31 23.52 14.39
N LEU A 50 -15.46 22.85 14.49
CA LEU A 50 -15.83 22.12 15.70
C LEU A 50 -14.88 20.96 15.94
N SER A 51 -14.45 20.80 17.18
CA SER A 51 -13.67 19.62 17.58
C SER A 51 -14.53 18.34 17.55
N PRO A 52 -13.95 17.14 17.39
CA PRO A 52 -14.70 15.89 17.52
C PRO A 52 -15.46 15.76 18.83
N TYR A 53 -14.96 16.34 19.90
CA TYR A 53 -15.62 16.34 21.21
C TYR A 53 -16.87 17.23 21.23
N ASP A 54 -16.81 18.43 20.64
CA ASP A 54 -17.97 19.32 20.55
C ASP A 54 -19.06 18.69 19.68
N VAL A 55 -18.68 18.12 18.53
CA VAL A 55 -19.60 17.40 17.64
C VAL A 55 -20.27 16.23 18.37
N GLN A 56 -19.51 15.47 19.17
CA GLN A 56 -20.06 14.38 19.97
C GLN A 56 -21.10 14.87 20.97
N LYS A 57 -20.84 15.97 21.68
CA LYS A 57 -21.80 16.56 22.64
C LYS A 57 -23.11 16.96 21.96
N ILE A 58 -23.03 17.54 20.77
CA ILE A 58 -24.22 17.95 20.01
C ILE A 58 -25.01 16.74 19.51
N MET A 59 -24.30 15.67 19.11
CA MET A 59 -24.92 14.51 18.46
C MET A 59 -25.42 13.41 19.40
N GLN A 60 -25.02 13.41 20.68
CA GLN A 60 -25.28 12.27 21.61
C GLN A 60 -26.76 11.89 21.76
N ASP A 61 -27.67 12.85 21.59
CA ASP A 61 -29.11 12.64 21.71
C ASP A 61 -29.80 12.38 20.35
N MET A 62 -29.09 12.51 19.24
CA MET A 62 -29.62 12.28 17.90
C MET A 62 -29.82 10.78 17.62
N ASP A 63 -30.87 10.43 16.88
CA ASP A 63 -31.20 9.04 16.52
C ASP A 63 -30.04 8.33 15.81
N CYS A 64 -29.41 8.98 14.83
CA CYS A 64 -28.30 8.38 14.08
C CYS A 64 -27.10 7.99 15.01
N TYR A 65 -26.87 8.75 16.08
CA TYR A 65 -25.83 8.43 17.06
C TYR A 65 -26.21 7.20 17.90
N LYS A 66 -27.47 7.16 18.38
CA LYS A 66 -28.00 6.06 19.19
C LYS A 66 -28.07 4.75 18.39
N GLU A 67 -28.56 4.80 17.14
CA GLU A 67 -28.63 3.64 16.23
C GLU A 67 -27.27 3.04 15.93
N CYS A 68 -26.25 3.88 15.70
CA CYS A 68 -24.88 3.43 15.43
C CYS A 68 -24.22 2.80 16.67
N GLY A 69 -24.67 3.18 17.85
CA GLY A 69 -24.06 2.86 19.13
C GLY A 69 -22.92 3.83 19.49
N SER A 70 -22.95 4.32 20.73
CA SER A 70 -22.10 5.44 21.19
C SER A 70 -20.61 5.27 20.87
N GLN A 71 -20.04 4.08 21.11
CA GLN A 71 -18.62 3.83 20.89
C GLN A 71 -18.22 3.89 19.40
N ALA A 72 -19.06 3.34 18.52
CA ALA A 72 -18.84 3.36 17.08
C ALA A 72 -19.09 4.75 16.49
N ALA A 73 -20.14 5.45 16.97
CA ALA A 73 -20.43 6.84 16.59
C ALA A 73 -19.25 7.76 16.94
N GLN A 74 -18.66 7.64 18.14
CA GLN A 74 -17.45 8.37 18.52
C GLN A 74 -16.29 8.13 17.55
N LYS A 75 -16.05 6.87 17.16
CA LYS A 75 -14.99 6.55 16.18
C LYS A 75 -15.26 7.17 14.81
N THR A 76 -16.50 7.20 14.36
CA THR A 76 -16.90 7.84 13.10
C THR A 76 -16.72 9.36 13.17
N ILE A 77 -17.06 10.00 14.30
CA ILE A 77 -16.83 11.43 14.51
C ILE A 77 -15.33 11.76 14.54
N GLN A 78 -14.51 10.92 15.17
CA GLN A 78 -13.06 11.08 15.14
C GLN A 78 -12.51 10.99 13.71
N LEU A 79 -13.03 10.07 12.88
CA LEU A 79 -12.62 9.92 11.48
C LEU A 79 -12.92 11.18 10.66
N ILE A 80 -14.12 11.76 10.78
CA ILE A 80 -14.44 13.01 10.07
C ILE A 80 -13.59 14.17 10.57
N GLY A 81 -13.27 14.24 11.85
CA GLY A 81 -12.33 15.21 12.41
C GLY A 81 -10.92 15.10 11.80
N GLN A 82 -10.43 13.87 11.56
CA GLN A 82 -9.16 13.63 10.85
C GLN A 82 -9.24 14.11 9.40
N ASN A 83 -10.36 13.89 8.70
CA ASN A 83 -10.56 14.36 7.32
C ASN A 83 -10.53 15.90 7.25
N TRP A 84 -11.15 16.60 8.19
CA TRP A 84 -11.08 18.05 8.30
C TRP A 84 -9.67 18.55 8.61
N THR A 85 -8.96 17.90 9.51
CA THR A 85 -7.55 18.21 9.81
C THR A 85 -6.67 18.06 8.56
N SER A 86 -6.87 16.99 7.79
CA SER A 86 -6.16 16.75 6.53
C SER A 86 -6.49 17.82 5.49
N PHE A 87 -7.76 18.23 5.38
CA PHE A 87 -8.18 19.31 4.49
C PHE A 87 -7.47 20.63 4.84
N ILE A 88 -7.45 21.02 6.11
CA ILE A 88 -6.81 22.27 6.56
C ILE A 88 -5.29 22.25 6.29
N LYS A 89 -4.63 21.12 6.59
CA LYS A 89 -3.21 20.94 6.26
C LYS A 89 -2.99 21.04 4.74
N GLY A 90 -3.84 20.40 3.95
CA GLY A 90 -3.78 20.45 2.50
C GLY A 90 -3.98 21.86 1.93
N ILE A 91 -4.93 22.65 2.46
CA ILE A 91 -5.11 24.05 2.03
C ILE A 91 -3.91 24.92 2.38
N LYS A 92 -3.33 24.74 3.58
CA LYS A 92 -2.12 25.46 4.00
C LYS A 92 -0.90 25.10 3.14
N ASP A 93 -0.74 23.84 2.77
CA ASP A 93 0.35 23.42 1.89
C ASP A 93 0.11 23.91 0.44
N TYR A 94 -1.12 23.80 -0.06
CA TYR A 94 -1.52 24.30 -1.37
C TYR A 94 -1.24 25.80 -1.54
N SER A 95 -1.44 26.62 -0.50
CA SER A 95 -1.15 28.06 -0.56
C SER A 95 0.34 28.36 -0.76
N LYS A 96 1.23 27.45 -0.35
CA LYS A 96 2.69 27.59 -0.48
C LYS A 96 3.24 26.84 -1.70
N HIS A 97 2.61 25.75 -2.09
CA HIS A 97 3.09 24.80 -3.08
C HIS A 97 1.96 24.32 -4.01
N PRO A 98 1.30 25.23 -4.75
CA PRO A 98 0.19 24.85 -5.64
C PRO A 98 0.60 23.85 -6.73
N GLU A 99 1.87 23.86 -7.14
CA GLU A 99 2.45 22.96 -8.14
C GLU A 99 2.45 21.48 -7.76
N LYS A 100 2.31 21.18 -6.46
CA LYS A 100 2.23 19.77 -5.96
C LYS A 100 0.85 19.16 -6.14
N TYR A 101 -0.17 19.96 -6.49
CA TYR A 101 -1.56 19.54 -6.49
C TYR A 101 -2.15 19.63 -7.90
N LEU A 102 -3.05 18.71 -8.22
CA LEU A 102 -3.85 18.77 -9.46
C LEU A 102 -4.93 19.87 -9.43
N GLY A 103 -5.18 20.46 -8.25
CA GLY A 103 -6.14 21.52 -8.03
C GLY A 103 -6.34 21.78 -6.55
N ARG A 104 -7.10 22.85 -6.23
CA ARG A 104 -7.34 23.26 -4.85
C ARG A 104 -8.04 22.15 -4.05
N PRO A 105 -7.55 21.78 -2.84
CA PRO A 105 -8.22 20.81 -1.97
C PRO A 105 -9.67 21.20 -1.69
N LYS A 106 -10.57 20.22 -1.75
CA LYS A 106 -12.01 20.40 -1.53
C LYS A 106 -12.39 20.05 -0.10
N LEU A 107 -13.40 20.70 0.43
CA LEU A 107 -14.03 20.36 1.71
C LEU A 107 -14.41 18.86 1.76
N PRO A 108 -14.31 18.20 2.93
CA PRO A 108 -14.81 16.84 3.09
C PRO A 108 -16.24 16.70 2.59
N GLY A 109 -16.46 15.77 1.64
CA GLY A 109 -17.75 15.58 0.99
C GLY A 109 -18.74 14.79 1.85
N TYR A 110 -20.03 14.83 1.45
CA TYR A 110 -21.03 13.92 1.98
C TYR A 110 -20.98 12.57 1.24
N LEU A 111 -21.28 11.51 1.94
CA LEU A 111 -21.49 10.19 1.35
C LEU A 111 -22.90 10.11 0.73
N PRO A 112 -23.07 9.34 -0.36
CA PRO A 112 -24.37 9.17 -1.01
C PRO A 112 -25.46 8.68 -0.05
N LYS A 113 -26.74 8.97 -0.37
CA LYS A 113 -27.89 8.57 0.45
C LYS A 113 -27.86 7.07 0.79
N ASP A 114 -27.60 6.24 -0.20
CA ASP A 114 -27.53 4.78 -0.08
C ASP A 114 -26.08 4.25 0.14
N GLY A 115 -25.14 5.16 0.44
CA GLY A 115 -23.73 4.80 0.70
C GLY A 115 -23.51 4.08 2.01
N ARG A 116 -22.30 3.62 2.20
CA ARG A 116 -21.82 2.95 3.43
C ARG A 116 -20.52 3.62 3.89
N GLN A 117 -20.31 3.71 5.21
CA GLN A 117 -19.08 4.14 5.83
C GLN A 117 -18.46 3.00 6.63
N VAL A 118 -17.16 3.06 6.83
CA VAL A 118 -16.48 2.11 7.71
C VAL A 118 -17.13 2.14 9.10
N PHE A 119 -17.52 0.96 9.58
CA PHE A 119 -18.02 0.76 10.92
C PHE A 119 -16.90 0.21 11.81
N MET A 120 -16.68 0.82 12.97
CA MET A 120 -15.53 0.52 13.83
C MET A 120 -15.99 0.15 15.24
N LEU A 121 -15.51 -1.01 15.71
CA LEU A 121 -15.66 -1.48 17.10
C LEU A 121 -14.35 -1.25 17.85
N LYS A 122 -14.43 -0.73 19.06
CA LYS A 122 -13.29 -0.60 19.97
C LYS A 122 -12.92 -1.96 20.58
N ASN A 123 -11.72 -2.07 21.10
CA ASN A 123 -11.22 -3.29 21.77
C ASN A 123 -12.12 -3.79 22.89
N ILE A 124 -12.80 -2.89 23.64
CA ILE A 124 -13.76 -3.26 24.69
C ILE A 124 -15.03 -3.97 24.16
N GLN A 125 -15.30 -3.89 22.86
CA GLN A 125 -16.44 -4.53 22.19
C GLN A 125 -16.05 -5.83 21.47
N CYS A 126 -14.79 -6.22 21.58
CA CYS A 126 -14.22 -7.41 20.96
C CYS A 126 -13.18 -8.02 21.90
N SER A 127 -12.88 -9.31 21.70
CA SER A 127 -11.78 -9.99 22.39
C SER A 127 -10.97 -10.84 21.41
N LEU A 128 -9.71 -11.05 21.74
CA LEU A 128 -8.77 -11.86 20.97
C LEU A 128 -8.02 -12.75 21.96
N ASN A 129 -8.33 -14.03 22.00
CA ASN A 129 -7.74 -15.01 22.91
C ASN A 129 -7.54 -16.33 22.17
N ASP A 130 -6.40 -16.96 22.35
CA ASP A 130 -6.09 -18.32 21.88
C ASP A 130 -6.44 -18.59 20.40
N GLY A 131 -6.10 -17.63 19.51
CA GLY A 131 -6.37 -17.75 18.08
C GLY A 131 -7.86 -17.62 17.73
N VAL A 132 -8.70 -17.10 18.65
CA VAL A 132 -10.12 -16.85 18.43
C VAL A 132 -10.42 -15.36 18.62
N PHE A 133 -10.92 -14.72 17.56
CA PHE A 133 -11.48 -13.38 17.64
C PHE A 133 -12.99 -13.47 17.91
N ARG A 134 -13.49 -12.71 18.90
CA ARG A 134 -14.91 -12.63 19.28
C ARG A 134 -15.41 -11.19 19.25
N ILE A 135 -16.61 -10.97 18.70
CA ILE A 135 -17.32 -9.71 18.75
C ILE A 135 -18.33 -9.77 19.91
N SER A 136 -18.08 -8.98 20.96
CA SER A 136 -18.95 -8.89 22.15
C SER A 136 -20.05 -7.84 21.99
N PHE A 137 -20.02 -7.04 20.93
CA PHE A 137 -21.07 -6.07 20.64
C PHE A 137 -22.39 -6.78 20.38
N LYS A 138 -23.36 -6.59 21.29
CA LYS A 138 -24.62 -7.36 21.37
C LYS A 138 -25.32 -7.63 20.02
N PRO A 139 -25.46 -6.64 19.09
CA PRO A 139 -26.11 -6.87 17.80
C PRO A 139 -25.44 -7.93 16.93
N PHE A 140 -24.18 -8.26 17.15
CA PHE A 140 -23.42 -9.28 16.40
C PHE A 140 -23.55 -10.69 17.00
N GLY A 141 -24.41 -10.87 18.04
CA GLY A 141 -24.75 -12.19 18.57
C GLY A 141 -23.59 -12.97 19.19
N GLY A 142 -22.48 -12.31 19.54
CA GLY A 142 -21.30 -12.99 20.07
C GLY A 142 -20.52 -13.77 19.02
N TYR A 143 -20.57 -13.36 17.76
CA TYR A 143 -19.85 -13.99 16.63
C TYR A 143 -18.38 -14.25 16.96
N THR A 144 -17.91 -15.44 16.63
CA THR A 144 -16.52 -15.88 16.82
C THR A 144 -15.93 -16.38 15.51
N VAL A 145 -14.63 -16.22 15.35
CA VAL A 145 -13.90 -16.71 14.18
C VAL A 145 -12.45 -17.03 14.57
N LYS A 146 -11.89 -18.09 13.95
CA LYS A 146 -10.45 -18.38 14.06
C LYS A 146 -9.64 -17.31 13.34
N THR A 147 -8.51 -16.93 13.92
CA THR A 147 -7.63 -15.87 13.44
C THR A 147 -6.17 -16.25 13.70
N HIS A 148 -5.28 -15.74 12.87
CA HIS A 148 -3.83 -15.76 13.08
C HIS A 148 -3.32 -14.47 13.78
N ALA A 149 -4.23 -13.55 14.12
CA ALA A 149 -3.86 -12.36 14.86
C ALA A 149 -3.40 -12.75 16.26
N GLU A 150 -2.25 -12.24 16.66
CA GLU A 150 -1.64 -12.45 17.97
C GLU A 150 -1.24 -11.10 18.55
N GLY A 151 -1.30 -10.96 19.89
CA GLY A 151 -0.94 -9.74 20.57
C GLY A 151 -2.14 -8.92 21.04
N LYS A 152 -1.96 -7.61 21.22
CA LYS A 152 -2.96 -6.74 21.83
C LYS A 152 -3.99 -6.27 20.81
N LEU A 153 -5.25 -6.66 21.00
CA LEU A 153 -6.34 -6.17 20.15
C LEU A 153 -6.53 -4.65 20.30
N MET A 154 -6.51 -3.93 19.20
CA MET A 154 -6.69 -2.48 19.15
C MET A 154 -8.12 -2.10 18.74
N GLN A 155 -8.64 -2.68 17.67
CA GLN A 155 -9.99 -2.43 17.15
C GLN A 155 -10.39 -3.47 16.09
N CYS A 156 -11.68 -3.54 15.78
CA CYS A 156 -12.19 -4.22 14.60
C CYS A 156 -12.87 -3.21 13.68
N ARG A 157 -12.65 -3.32 12.37
CA ARG A 157 -13.26 -2.44 11.37
C ARG A 157 -13.97 -3.25 10.31
N PHE A 158 -15.12 -2.77 9.86
CA PHE A 158 -15.85 -3.32 8.71
C PHE A 158 -15.78 -2.30 7.58
N VAL A 159 -14.99 -2.62 6.55
CA VAL A 159 -14.68 -1.72 5.45
C VAL A 159 -15.53 -2.07 4.23
N PRO A 160 -16.42 -1.16 3.76
CA PRO A 160 -17.21 -1.39 2.56
C PRO A 160 -16.33 -1.51 1.30
N LYS A 161 -16.63 -2.50 0.45
CA LYS A 161 -15.97 -2.74 -0.84
C LYS A 161 -17.02 -3.01 -1.93
N GLY A 162 -17.98 -2.11 -2.10
CA GLY A 162 -19.09 -2.28 -3.02
C GLY A 162 -20.05 -3.41 -2.59
N GLU A 163 -19.93 -4.60 -3.18
CA GLU A 163 -20.84 -5.71 -2.90
C GLU A 163 -20.46 -6.60 -1.70
N TYR A 164 -19.34 -6.35 -1.06
CA TYR A 164 -18.85 -7.11 0.10
C TYR A 164 -18.18 -6.18 1.11
N TYR A 165 -17.89 -6.72 2.28
CA TYR A 165 -17.16 -6.04 3.34
C TYR A 165 -15.87 -6.78 3.66
N ILE A 166 -14.88 -6.04 4.15
CA ILE A 166 -13.68 -6.62 4.76
C ILE A 166 -13.76 -6.35 6.26
N MET A 167 -13.77 -7.42 7.05
CA MET A 167 -13.54 -7.33 8.49
C MET A 167 -12.04 -7.26 8.73
N GLU A 168 -11.58 -6.21 9.37
CA GLU A 168 -10.19 -5.96 9.70
C GLU A 168 -10.00 -6.07 11.22
N ILE A 169 -9.25 -7.07 11.65
CA ILE A 169 -8.81 -7.24 13.03
C ILE A 169 -7.48 -6.50 13.16
N VAL A 170 -7.47 -5.40 13.88
CA VAL A 170 -6.27 -4.57 14.11
C VAL A 170 -5.69 -4.90 15.47
N TYR A 171 -4.44 -5.32 15.50
CA TYR A 171 -3.73 -5.73 16.71
C TYR A 171 -2.32 -5.17 16.74
N GLU A 172 -1.78 -5.01 17.94
CA GLU A 172 -0.41 -4.52 18.20
C GLU A 172 0.46 -5.71 18.60
N ILE A 173 1.61 -5.83 17.97
CA ILE A 173 2.66 -6.81 18.31
C ILE A 173 3.97 -6.11 18.66
N GLU A 174 4.81 -6.79 19.40
CA GLU A 174 6.20 -6.40 19.58
C GLU A 174 7.04 -7.05 18.47
N VAL A 175 7.88 -6.26 17.83
CA VAL A 175 8.81 -6.72 16.79
C VAL A 175 10.24 -6.45 17.24
N PRO A 176 11.22 -7.23 16.75
CA PRO A 176 12.63 -6.98 17.02
C PRO A 176 13.03 -5.55 16.63
N ASP A 177 13.97 -4.98 17.35
CA ASP A 177 14.62 -3.77 16.90
C ASP A 177 15.57 -4.12 15.75
N CYS A 178 15.72 -3.20 14.79
CA CYS A 178 16.69 -3.37 13.71
C CYS A 178 18.12 -3.21 14.26
N ASP A 179 19.04 -4.03 13.78
CA ASP A 179 20.45 -3.85 14.06
C ASP A 179 20.92 -2.49 13.51
N GLU A 180 21.77 -1.79 14.28
CA GLU A 180 22.39 -0.55 13.81
C GLU A 180 23.56 -0.83 12.86
N GLN A 181 24.18 -1.99 12.98
CA GLN A 181 25.29 -2.38 12.13
C GLN A 181 24.79 -2.79 10.75
N ILE A 182 25.29 -2.15 9.70
CA ILE A 182 25.00 -2.44 8.31
C ILE A 182 26.16 -3.26 7.73
N SER A 183 25.95 -4.54 7.51
CA SER A 183 26.98 -5.46 7.02
C SER A 183 26.54 -6.34 5.85
N ARG A 184 25.37 -6.99 5.97
CA ARG A 184 24.82 -7.86 4.93
C ARG A 184 23.62 -7.19 4.26
N ILE A 185 23.86 -6.69 3.05
CA ILE A 185 22.94 -5.79 2.36
C ILE A 185 22.38 -6.47 1.13
N CYS A 186 21.04 -6.36 0.95
CA CYS A 186 20.39 -6.56 -0.32
C CYS A 186 19.89 -5.24 -0.90
N SER A 187 19.86 -5.11 -2.22
CA SER A 187 19.17 -4.01 -2.85
C SER A 187 18.26 -4.47 -3.98
N VAL A 188 17.22 -3.68 -4.23
CA VAL A 188 16.13 -3.98 -5.16
C VAL A 188 15.95 -2.83 -6.13
N ASP A 189 16.07 -3.13 -7.41
CA ASP A 189 15.62 -2.28 -8.51
C ASP A 189 14.21 -2.70 -8.93
N LEU A 190 13.28 -1.74 -9.01
CA LEU A 190 11.87 -1.96 -9.36
C LEU A 190 11.64 -1.68 -10.84
N GLY A 191 11.10 -2.65 -11.56
CA GLY A 191 10.85 -2.54 -12.98
C GLY A 191 9.46 -3.01 -13.43
N VAL A 192 9.15 -2.87 -14.71
CA VAL A 192 7.90 -3.34 -15.32
C VAL A 192 8.05 -4.73 -15.92
N GLU A 193 9.15 -5.01 -16.61
CA GLU A 193 9.43 -6.33 -17.22
C GLU A 193 10.01 -7.28 -16.19
N ASN A 194 11.06 -6.87 -15.53
CA ASN A 194 11.58 -7.47 -14.32
C ASN A 194 10.97 -6.67 -13.17
N PHE A 195 9.98 -7.27 -12.48
CA PHE A 195 9.25 -6.54 -11.44
C PHE A 195 10.17 -6.17 -10.27
N ILE A 196 11.04 -7.11 -9.87
CA ILE A 196 12.17 -6.84 -8.99
C ILE A 196 13.43 -7.46 -9.55
N THR A 197 14.55 -6.75 -9.42
CA THR A 197 15.91 -7.26 -9.59
C THR A 197 16.62 -7.10 -8.27
N VAL A 198 17.15 -8.20 -7.73
CA VAL A 198 17.74 -8.26 -6.38
C VAL A 198 19.21 -8.60 -6.49
N VAL A 199 20.03 -7.80 -5.84
CA VAL A 199 21.48 -8.00 -5.69
C VAL A 199 21.87 -7.95 -4.22
N ASN A 200 23.07 -8.41 -3.91
CA ASN A 200 23.61 -8.46 -2.54
C ASN A 200 25.12 -8.17 -2.53
N ASN A 201 25.69 -7.88 -1.34
CA ASN A 201 27.13 -7.65 -1.14
C ASN A 201 27.88 -8.86 -0.57
N PHE A 202 27.24 -10.02 -0.50
CA PHE A 202 27.82 -11.23 0.12
C PHE A 202 28.03 -12.40 -0.87
N GLY A 203 28.12 -12.09 -2.17
CA GLY A 203 28.57 -13.03 -3.20
C GLY A 203 27.49 -13.99 -3.75
N GLU A 204 26.25 -13.92 -3.27
CA GLU A 204 25.18 -14.73 -3.81
C GLU A 204 24.74 -14.24 -5.20
N GLN A 205 24.27 -15.18 -6.03
CA GLN A 205 23.86 -14.84 -7.39
C GLN A 205 22.61 -13.94 -7.41
N PRO A 206 22.65 -12.80 -8.13
CA PRO A 206 21.48 -11.95 -8.33
C PRO A 206 20.29 -12.70 -8.89
N PHE A 207 19.09 -12.26 -8.57
CA PHE A 207 17.89 -12.85 -9.16
C PHE A 207 16.88 -11.79 -9.59
N ILE A 208 15.99 -12.20 -10.49
CA ILE A 208 14.87 -11.41 -10.95
C ILE A 208 13.56 -12.17 -10.76
N ILE A 209 12.49 -11.43 -10.42
CA ILE A 209 11.12 -11.90 -10.54
C ILE A 209 10.44 -11.07 -11.63
N LYS A 210 9.89 -11.75 -12.64
CA LYS A 210 9.27 -11.11 -13.79
C LYS A 210 7.89 -10.54 -13.47
N GLY A 211 7.56 -9.39 -14.08
CA GLY A 211 6.23 -8.76 -14.01
C GLY A 211 5.18 -9.34 -14.96
N GLY A 212 5.46 -10.47 -15.62
CA GLY A 212 4.60 -11.06 -16.65
C GLY A 212 3.18 -11.38 -16.16
N GLU A 213 3.04 -11.93 -14.94
CA GLU A 213 1.73 -12.24 -14.37
C GLU A 213 0.92 -10.98 -14.06
N ILE A 214 1.57 -9.94 -13.51
CA ILE A 214 0.93 -8.65 -13.22
C ILE A 214 0.42 -8.02 -14.52
N LYS A 215 1.24 -8.06 -15.58
CA LYS A 215 0.87 -7.56 -16.92
C LYS A 215 -0.31 -8.34 -17.50
N SER A 216 -0.29 -9.66 -17.42
CA SER A 216 -1.37 -10.53 -17.91
C SER A 216 -2.71 -10.19 -17.24
N VAL A 217 -2.71 -10.02 -15.92
CA VAL A 217 -3.90 -9.62 -15.16
C VAL A 217 -4.42 -8.26 -15.64
N ASN A 218 -3.53 -7.28 -15.86
CA ASN A 218 -3.92 -5.95 -16.33
C ASN A 218 -4.41 -5.97 -17.79
N GLN A 219 -3.77 -6.71 -18.68
CA GLN A 219 -4.20 -6.84 -20.08
C GLN A 219 -5.59 -7.47 -20.18
N TYR A 220 -5.83 -8.57 -19.45
CA TYR A 220 -7.14 -9.19 -19.38
C TYR A 220 -8.20 -8.20 -18.86
N PHE A 221 -7.88 -7.49 -17.78
CA PHE A 221 -8.80 -6.48 -17.22
C PHE A 221 -9.10 -5.37 -18.23
N ASN A 222 -8.10 -4.80 -18.90
CA ASN A 222 -8.30 -3.70 -19.85
C ASN A 222 -9.17 -4.13 -21.03
N LYS A 223 -8.94 -5.34 -21.58
CA LYS A 223 -9.77 -5.91 -22.65
C LYS A 223 -11.23 -6.06 -22.19
N LYS A 224 -11.47 -6.70 -21.04
CA LYS A 224 -12.83 -6.93 -20.52
C LYS A 224 -13.50 -5.64 -20.08
N LYS A 225 -12.77 -4.68 -19.54
CA LYS A 225 -13.30 -3.36 -19.20
C LYS A 225 -13.80 -2.62 -20.45
N ALA A 226 -13.01 -2.61 -21.53
CA ALA A 226 -13.37 -1.94 -22.79
C ALA A 226 -14.64 -2.55 -23.40
N GLU A 227 -14.74 -3.89 -23.45
CA GLU A 227 -15.93 -4.61 -23.91
C GLU A 227 -17.18 -4.19 -23.09
N LEU A 228 -17.10 -4.29 -21.76
CA LEU A 228 -18.21 -3.98 -20.85
C LEU A 228 -18.62 -2.51 -20.88
N GLN A 229 -17.67 -1.58 -20.99
CA GLN A 229 -17.97 -0.15 -21.09
C GLN A 229 -18.64 0.21 -22.41
N SER A 230 -18.17 -0.36 -23.54
CA SER A 230 -18.80 -0.17 -24.85
C SER A 230 -20.26 -0.63 -24.84
N ASP A 231 -20.53 -1.84 -24.33
CA ASP A 231 -21.89 -2.39 -24.24
C ASP A 231 -22.78 -1.57 -23.31
N LEU A 232 -22.25 -1.15 -22.17
CA LEU A 232 -22.97 -0.36 -21.17
C LEU A 232 -23.38 1.02 -21.74
N LYS A 233 -22.42 1.68 -22.41
CA LYS A 233 -22.63 3.00 -23.00
C LYS A 233 -23.70 2.96 -24.11
N LYS A 234 -23.65 1.91 -24.97
CA LYS A 234 -24.66 1.71 -26.03
C LYS A 234 -26.05 1.45 -25.45
N LYS A 235 -26.17 0.67 -24.35
CA LYS A 235 -27.49 0.25 -23.81
C LYS A 235 -28.08 1.26 -22.83
N THR A 236 -27.27 1.97 -22.06
CA THR A 236 -27.76 2.77 -20.92
C THR A 236 -27.19 4.18 -20.84
N GLY A 237 -26.24 4.54 -21.68
CA GLY A 237 -25.51 5.81 -21.61
C GLY A 237 -24.60 5.96 -20.38
N LYS A 238 -24.51 4.96 -19.52
CA LYS A 238 -23.72 4.98 -18.28
C LYS A 238 -22.30 4.48 -18.53
N ASP A 239 -21.34 4.98 -17.74
CA ASP A 239 -19.90 4.58 -17.81
C ASP A 239 -19.53 3.55 -16.74
N TRP A 240 -20.39 3.28 -15.75
CA TRP A 240 -20.14 2.38 -14.62
C TRP A 240 -21.29 1.46 -14.29
N SER A 241 -20.98 0.23 -13.86
CA SER A 241 -21.96 -0.78 -13.44
C SER A 241 -21.36 -1.71 -12.38
N ASN A 242 -22.23 -2.42 -11.64
CA ASN A 242 -21.81 -3.43 -10.66
C ASN A 242 -20.90 -4.51 -11.29
N ARG A 243 -21.11 -4.84 -12.57
CA ARG A 243 -20.27 -5.81 -13.29
C ARG A 243 -18.84 -5.29 -13.50
N LEU A 244 -18.69 -3.99 -13.82
CA LEU A 244 -17.39 -3.34 -13.92
C LEU A 244 -16.69 -3.21 -12.55
N GLU A 245 -17.48 -2.94 -11.51
CA GLU A 245 -16.97 -2.92 -10.14
C GLU A 245 -16.42 -4.28 -9.70
N LYS A 246 -17.18 -5.36 -9.94
CA LYS A 246 -16.72 -6.74 -9.67
C LYS A 246 -15.42 -7.07 -10.41
N LEU A 247 -15.32 -6.70 -11.67
CA LEU A 247 -14.13 -6.91 -12.49
C LEU A 247 -12.93 -6.14 -11.91
N THR A 248 -13.15 -4.89 -11.49
CA THR A 248 -12.14 -4.02 -10.90
C THR A 248 -11.65 -4.59 -9.56
N ASN A 249 -12.56 -5.01 -8.69
CA ASN A 249 -12.23 -5.61 -7.40
C ASN A 249 -11.46 -6.94 -7.59
N LYS A 250 -11.88 -7.79 -8.52
CA LYS A 250 -11.19 -9.06 -8.83
C LYS A 250 -9.75 -8.82 -9.30
N ARG A 251 -9.52 -7.80 -10.15
CA ARG A 251 -8.16 -7.40 -10.56
C ARG A 251 -7.34 -6.95 -9.35
N TYR A 252 -7.89 -6.04 -8.55
CA TYR A 252 -7.22 -5.48 -7.39
C TYR A 252 -6.78 -6.58 -6.42
N GLU A 253 -7.68 -7.49 -6.04
CA GLU A 253 -7.37 -8.57 -5.11
C GLU A 253 -6.32 -9.54 -5.69
N LYS A 254 -6.38 -9.85 -6.99
CA LYS A 254 -5.38 -10.72 -7.62
C LYS A 254 -4.00 -10.06 -7.65
N ILE A 255 -3.91 -8.78 -7.99
CA ILE A 255 -2.62 -8.05 -7.98
C ILE A 255 -2.11 -7.91 -6.54
N LYS A 256 -2.98 -7.59 -5.57
CA LYS A 256 -2.61 -7.52 -4.16
C LYS A 256 -2.03 -8.84 -3.66
N TYR A 257 -2.62 -9.97 -4.05
CA TYR A 257 -2.11 -11.30 -3.71
C TYR A 257 -0.72 -11.54 -4.32
N LEU A 258 -0.50 -11.23 -5.60
CA LEU A 258 0.81 -11.33 -6.23
C LEU A 258 1.86 -10.48 -5.51
N MET A 259 1.52 -9.24 -5.10
CA MET A 259 2.41 -8.39 -4.32
C MET A 259 2.77 -9.04 -2.97
N HIS A 260 1.81 -9.70 -2.31
CA HIS A 260 2.07 -10.44 -1.07
C HIS A 260 3.03 -11.62 -1.28
N CYS A 261 2.85 -12.39 -2.35
CA CYS A 261 3.73 -13.52 -2.69
C CYS A 261 5.16 -13.04 -2.97
N ILE A 262 5.31 -12.02 -3.83
CA ILE A 262 6.64 -11.49 -4.19
C ILE A 262 7.33 -10.86 -2.98
N SER A 263 6.63 -10.04 -2.20
CA SER A 263 7.21 -9.41 -1.01
C SER A 263 7.57 -10.43 0.07
N LYS A 264 6.80 -11.53 0.20
CA LYS A 264 7.16 -12.63 1.09
C LYS A 264 8.43 -13.33 0.60
N GLN A 265 8.48 -13.72 -0.67
CA GLN A 265 9.64 -14.40 -1.26
C GLN A 265 10.92 -13.57 -1.15
N LEU A 266 10.83 -12.25 -1.31
CA LEU A 266 11.97 -11.33 -1.14
C LEU A 266 12.45 -11.30 0.32
N VAL A 267 11.53 -11.16 1.27
CA VAL A 267 11.92 -11.07 2.69
C VAL A 267 12.36 -12.42 3.24
N ASP A 268 11.73 -13.53 2.82
CA ASP A 268 12.19 -14.89 3.17
C ASP A 268 13.63 -15.14 2.68
N TYR A 269 13.98 -14.62 1.48
CA TYR A 269 15.36 -14.65 1.00
C TYR A 269 16.31 -13.83 1.91
N CYS A 270 15.90 -12.63 2.31
CA CYS A 270 16.69 -11.80 3.22
C CYS A 270 16.90 -12.50 4.57
N VAL A 271 15.86 -13.10 5.15
CA VAL A 271 15.95 -13.86 6.41
C VAL A 271 16.89 -15.07 6.28
N LEU A 272 16.77 -15.84 5.20
CA LEU A 272 17.59 -17.04 4.94
C LEU A 272 19.09 -16.68 4.89
N HIS A 273 19.43 -15.50 4.35
CA HIS A 273 20.81 -15.05 4.19
C HIS A 273 21.28 -14.10 5.31
N ASN A 274 20.52 -13.97 6.40
CA ASN A 274 20.83 -13.05 7.54
C ASN A 274 21.10 -11.62 7.08
N VAL A 275 20.28 -11.11 6.16
CA VAL A 275 20.38 -9.73 5.68
C VAL A 275 19.89 -8.78 6.77
N ASP A 276 20.72 -7.81 7.15
CA ASP A 276 20.37 -6.77 8.12
C ASP A 276 19.71 -5.55 7.46
N THR A 277 20.06 -5.26 6.20
CA THR A 277 19.59 -4.07 5.49
C THR A 277 19.10 -4.39 4.08
N LEU A 278 17.87 -3.98 3.79
CA LEU A 278 17.27 -4.05 2.45
C LEU A 278 17.07 -2.63 1.89
N VAL A 279 17.71 -2.34 0.76
CA VAL A 279 17.59 -1.05 0.06
C VAL A 279 16.64 -1.18 -1.11
N ILE A 280 15.67 -0.27 -1.24
CA ILE A 280 14.70 -0.26 -2.35
C ILE A 280 14.87 1.02 -3.15
N GLY A 281 15.18 0.90 -4.44
CA GLY A 281 15.20 2.01 -5.38
C GLY A 281 13.78 2.48 -5.71
N LEU A 282 13.60 3.81 -5.77
CA LEU A 282 12.32 4.45 -6.08
C LEU A 282 12.47 5.54 -7.12
N ASN A 283 11.65 5.50 -8.15
CA ASN A 283 11.45 6.64 -9.03
C ASN A 283 10.12 7.33 -8.72
N LYS A 284 10.17 8.40 -7.90
CA LYS A 284 8.99 9.17 -7.50
C LYS A 284 8.25 9.83 -8.66
N LYS A 285 8.94 10.10 -9.78
CA LYS A 285 8.37 10.76 -10.98
C LYS A 285 7.80 9.78 -12.00
N TRP A 286 7.99 8.48 -11.82
CA TRP A 286 7.65 7.46 -12.80
C TRP A 286 6.18 7.49 -13.26
N LYS A 287 5.24 7.73 -12.35
CA LYS A 287 3.81 7.87 -12.68
C LYS A 287 3.53 9.11 -13.54
N GLN A 288 4.28 10.18 -13.34
CA GLN A 288 4.13 11.44 -14.09
C GLN A 288 4.76 11.35 -15.49
N GLU A 289 5.90 10.67 -15.62
CA GLU A 289 6.64 10.54 -16.88
C GLU A 289 6.04 9.50 -17.82
N ASN A 290 5.36 8.47 -17.31
CA ASN A 290 4.83 7.34 -18.07
C ASN A 290 3.30 7.23 -18.05
N GLY A 291 2.61 8.25 -17.56
CA GLY A 291 1.15 8.30 -17.53
C GLY A 291 0.54 8.11 -18.91
N GLY A 292 -0.32 7.08 -19.07
CA GLY A 292 -1.06 6.80 -20.31
C GLY A 292 -0.53 5.64 -21.17
N LYS A 293 0.66 5.10 -20.93
CA LYS A 293 1.12 3.90 -21.64
C LYS A 293 0.49 2.64 -21.06
N GLN A 294 -0.11 1.80 -21.90
CA GLN A 294 -0.82 0.57 -21.51
C GLN A 294 0.02 -0.38 -20.64
N ASN A 295 1.35 -0.41 -20.85
CA ASN A 295 2.28 -1.25 -20.09
C ASN A 295 2.48 -0.80 -18.63
N PHE A 296 2.20 0.47 -18.31
CA PHE A 296 2.36 1.06 -16.97
C PHE A 296 1.05 1.11 -16.19
N THR A 297 -0.04 0.55 -16.75
CA THR A 297 -1.35 0.64 -16.15
C THR A 297 -1.42 -0.22 -14.89
N TYR A 298 -1.46 0.45 -13.74
CA TYR A 298 -1.75 -0.13 -12.44
C TYR A 298 -0.76 -1.20 -11.95
N ILE A 299 0.48 -0.78 -11.74
CA ILE A 299 1.40 -1.54 -10.87
C ILE A 299 1.46 -0.76 -9.55
N PRO A 300 0.93 -1.32 -8.45
CA PRO A 300 0.87 -0.62 -7.16
C PRO A 300 2.20 -0.78 -6.40
N TYR A 301 3.25 -0.11 -6.85
CA TYR A 301 4.58 -0.16 -6.19
C TYR A 301 4.50 0.25 -4.72
N ASP A 302 3.72 1.29 -4.39
CA ASP A 302 3.55 1.73 -2.99
C ASP A 302 2.98 0.61 -2.11
N LEU A 303 2.03 -0.20 -2.65
CA LEU A 303 1.49 -1.35 -1.94
C LEU A 303 2.56 -2.43 -1.71
N PHE A 304 3.35 -2.74 -2.75
CA PHE A 304 4.45 -3.70 -2.65
C PHE A 304 5.48 -3.27 -1.61
N ILE A 305 5.94 -2.02 -1.69
CA ILE A 305 6.94 -1.46 -0.78
C ILE A 305 6.44 -1.49 0.67
N ASN A 306 5.20 -1.08 0.92
CA ASN A 306 4.61 -1.13 2.26
C ASN A 306 4.52 -2.57 2.80
N GLN A 307 4.24 -3.55 1.93
CA GLN A 307 4.25 -4.96 2.32
C GLN A 307 5.65 -5.48 2.63
N VAL A 308 6.66 -5.07 1.84
CA VAL A 308 8.07 -5.41 2.12
C VAL A 308 8.50 -4.79 3.45
N LYS A 309 8.29 -3.49 3.65
CA LYS A 309 8.62 -2.80 4.90
C LYS A 309 8.01 -3.48 6.12
N SER A 310 6.70 -3.78 6.05
CA SER A 310 6.00 -4.44 7.14
C SER A 310 6.59 -5.82 7.48
N LYS A 311 7.02 -6.59 6.47
CA LYS A 311 7.65 -7.89 6.67
C LYS A 311 9.11 -7.77 7.15
N CYS A 312 9.86 -6.79 6.63
CA CYS A 312 11.21 -6.48 7.10
C CYS A 312 11.19 -6.10 8.59
N GLU A 313 10.29 -5.19 8.96
CA GLU A 313 10.09 -4.76 10.35
C GLU A 313 9.75 -5.94 11.28
N GLN A 314 8.96 -6.92 10.81
CA GLN A 314 8.64 -8.11 11.58
C GLN A 314 9.85 -9.01 11.84
N ASN A 315 10.87 -8.95 10.99
CA ASN A 315 12.07 -9.77 11.07
C ASN A 315 13.32 -8.98 11.52
N GLY A 316 13.16 -7.74 11.99
CA GLY A 316 14.28 -6.90 12.43
C GLY A 316 15.19 -6.43 11.29
N ILE A 317 14.74 -6.47 10.03
CA ILE A 317 15.50 -6.03 8.86
C ILE A 317 15.23 -4.55 8.62
N LYS A 318 16.29 -3.75 8.53
CA LYS A 318 16.23 -2.32 8.20
C LYS A 318 15.87 -2.15 6.73
N CYS A 319 14.76 -1.49 6.44
CA CYS A 319 14.32 -1.23 5.06
C CYS A 319 14.48 0.25 4.72
N ILE A 320 15.33 0.57 3.73
CA ILE A 320 15.69 1.93 3.33
C ILE A 320 15.19 2.18 1.90
N GLU A 321 14.43 3.26 1.71
CA GLU A 321 14.05 3.74 0.36
C GLU A 321 15.04 4.80 -0.12
N THR A 322 15.47 4.70 -1.37
CA THR A 322 16.32 5.71 -2.00
C THR A 322 15.84 6.06 -3.41
N GLU A 323 16.12 7.26 -3.88
CA GLU A 323 15.82 7.67 -5.24
C GLU A 323 16.79 7.05 -6.24
N GLU A 324 16.27 6.49 -7.35
CA GLU A 324 17.06 5.82 -8.41
C GLU A 324 17.79 6.78 -9.36
N GLY A 325 17.77 8.09 -9.14
CA GLY A 325 18.37 9.05 -10.06
C GLY A 325 19.79 8.65 -10.48
N TYR A 326 20.00 8.57 -11.81
CA TYR A 326 21.26 8.26 -12.48
C TYR A 326 21.83 6.83 -12.33
N THR A 327 21.19 5.93 -11.60
CA THR A 327 21.71 4.56 -11.38
C THR A 327 21.72 3.69 -12.63
N SER A 328 20.82 3.93 -13.59
CA SER A 328 20.70 3.10 -14.80
C SER A 328 21.74 3.37 -15.91
N GLY A 329 22.48 4.46 -15.81
CA GLY A 329 23.48 4.86 -16.83
C GLY A 329 24.88 5.04 -16.29
N THR A 330 25.13 4.80 -14.99
CA THR A 330 26.45 4.79 -14.36
C THR A 330 26.92 3.37 -14.14
N SER A 331 28.22 3.14 -14.20
CA SER A 331 28.82 1.81 -14.12
C SER A 331 29.19 1.43 -12.68
N PHE A 332 28.57 0.36 -12.17
CA PHE A 332 29.00 -0.27 -10.94
C PHE A 332 30.41 -0.86 -11.07
N LEU A 333 30.72 -1.53 -12.19
CA LEU A 333 32.00 -2.21 -12.43
C LEU A 333 33.19 -1.26 -12.53
N ASP A 334 32.96 -0.01 -12.96
CA ASP A 334 33.99 1.03 -13.01
C ASP A 334 34.01 1.90 -11.74
N ASN A 335 33.31 1.48 -10.70
CA ASN A 335 33.20 2.16 -9.41
C ASN A 335 32.70 3.61 -9.51
N GLU A 336 31.87 3.92 -10.52
CA GLU A 336 31.33 5.27 -10.71
C GLU A 336 30.27 5.61 -9.67
N GLU A 337 30.23 6.87 -9.26
CA GLU A 337 29.14 7.42 -8.47
C GLU A 337 27.90 7.69 -9.37
N PRO A 338 26.67 7.42 -8.90
CA PRO A 338 25.43 7.67 -9.65
C PRO A 338 25.08 9.16 -9.67
N THR A 339 25.88 9.94 -10.41
CA THR A 339 25.71 11.39 -10.62
C THR A 339 25.38 11.70 -12.07
N LYS A 340 24.95 12.95 -12.35
CA LYS A 340 24.62 13.40 -13.71
C LYS A 340 25.85 13.40 -14.61
N GLU A 341 27.01 13.71 -14.07
CA GLU A 341 28.29 13.80 -14.78
C GLU A 341 28.76 12.44 -15.31
N ASN A 342 28.55 11.39 -14.53
CA ASN A 342 28.93 10.02 -14.87
C ASN A 342 27.87 9.27 -15.70
N TYR A 343 26.69 9.88 -15.89
CA TYR A 343 25.56 9.24 -16.54
C TYR A 343 25.73 9.17 -18.06
N ASP A 344 25.84 7.95 -18.60
CA ASP A 344 25.86 7.70 -20.05
C ASP A 344 24.86 6.60 -20.44
N LYS A 345 23.74 7.02 -21.03
CA LYS A 345 22.69 6.13 -21.49
C LYS A 345 23.13 5.19 -22.62
N LYS A 346 24.16 5.52 -23.38
CA LYS A 346 24.65 4.72 -24.55
C LYS A 346 25.27 3.41 -24.08
N ARG A 347 25.80 3.35 -22.85
CA ARG A 347 26.37 2.11 -22.29
C ARG A 347 25.32 1.02 -22.05
N ARG A 348 24.04 1.35 -22.01
CA ARG A 348 22.94 0.39 -22.05
C ARG A 348 22.67 0.02 -23.52
N VAL A 349 23.52 -0.86 -24.08
CA VAL A 349 23.56 -1.22 -25.52
C VAL A 349 22.26 -1.88 -25.98
N TYR A 350 21.73 -2.81 -25.16
CA TYR A 350 20.45 -3.45 -25.37
C TYR A 350 19.65 -3.47 -24.07
N ARG A 351 18.37 -3.80 -24.17
CA ARG A 351 17.55 -4.07 -23.01
C ARG A 351 18.15 -5.25 -22.23
N GLY A 352 18.58 -5.02 -21.00
CA GLY A 352 19.21 -6.03 -20.14
C GLY A 352 20.73 -6.15 -20.31
N LEU A 353 21.39 -5.37 -21.19
CA LEU A 353 22.83 -5.39 -21.36
C LEU A 353 23.44 -4.01 -21.10
N PHE A 354 24.41 -3.95 -20.20
CA PHE A 354 25.19 -2.77 -19.88
C PHE A 354 26.69 -3.09 -20.09
N VAL A 355 27.42 -2.18 -20.71
CA VAL A 355 28.85 -2.31 -20.94
C VAL A 355 29.59 -1.22 -20.19
N SER A 356 30.55 -1.61 -19.36
CA SER A 356 31.40 -0.71 -18.58
C SER A 356 32.42 0.01 -19.47
N LYS A 357 33.09 1.05 -18.95
CA LYS A 357 34.20 1.71 -19.67
C LYS A 357 35.37 0.75 -19.95
N SER A 358 35.57 -0.20 -19.04
CA SER A 358 36.61 -1.25 -19.21
C SER A 358 36.17 -2.39 -20.13
N GLY A 359 35.00 -2.31 -20.79
CA GLY A 359 34.49 -3.32 -21.70
C GLY A 359 33.86 -4.53 -21.03
N LYS A 360 33.77 -4.58 -19.68
CA LYS A 360 33.09 -5.65 -18.95
C LYS A 360 31.58 -5.55 -19.12
N ILE A 361 30.94 -6.72 -19.19
CA ILE A 361 29.48 -6.84 -19.43
C ILE A 361 28.78 -7.21 -18.13
N ILE A 362 27.66 -6.55 -17.88
CA ILE A 362 26.77 -6.82 -16.74
C ILE A 362 25.30 -6.68 -17.20
N ASN A 363 24.40 -7.42 -16.56
CA ASN A 363 22.98 -7.18 -16.78
C ASN A 363 22.60 -5.74 -16.33
N ALA A 364 21.87 -5.00 -17.17
CA ALA A 364 21.58 -3.57 -16.94
C ALA A 364 20.76 -3.31 -15.67
N ASP A 365 19.83 -4.20 -15.34
CA ASP A 365 18.98 -4.05 -14.14
C ASP A 365 19.78 -4.46 -12.88
N VAL A 366 20.70 -5.45 -13.00
CA VAL A 366 21.66 -5.80 -11.94
C VAL A 366 22.64 -4.64 -11.66
N ASN A 367 23.16 -3.99 -12.73
CA ASN A 367 23.99 -2.79 -12.59
C ASN A 367 23.23 -1.67 -11.83
N GLY A 368 21.98 -1.42 -12.21
CA GLY A 368 21.12 -0.45 -11.53
C GLY A 368 20.92 -0.77 -10.06
N ALA A 369 20.64 -2.03 -9.73
CA ALA A 369 20.44 -2.47 -8.36
C ALA A 369 21.71 -2.33 -7.49
N TYR A 370 22.91 -2.64 -8.04
CA TYR A 370 24.18 -2.38 -7.33
C TYR A 370 24.43 -0.88 -7.11
N GLN A 371 24.12 -0.04 -8.09
CA GLN A 371 24.24 1.41 -7.95
C GLN A 371 23.26 1.99 -6.90
N ILE A 372 22.06 1.41 -6.79
CA ILE A 372 21.09 1.74 -5.72
C ILE A 372 21.71 1.41 -4.36
N MET A 373 22.36 0.26 -4.20
CA MET A 373 23.06 -0.12 -2.96
C MET A 373 24.16 0.87 -2.61
N LYS A 374 25.07 1.16 -3.54
CA LYS A 374 26.16 2.11 -3.35
C LYS A 374 25.69 3.52 -2.96
N LYS A 375 24.55 3.94 -3.48
CA LYS A 375 23.98 5.26 -3.16
C LYS A 375 23.61 5.41 -1.68
N VAL A 376 23.24 4.30 -1.02
CA VAL A 376 22.85 4.28 0.40
C VAL A 376 24.04 3.88 1.29
N VAL A 377 24.82 2.91 0.82
CA VAL A 377 26.01 2.40 1.54
C VAL A 377 27.20 2.42 0.57
N PRO A 378 27.93 3.56 0.47
CA PRO A 378 29.06 3.71 -0.45
C PRO A 378 30.14 2.64 -0.26
N ASP A 379 30.35 2.22 0.97
CA ASP A 379 31.37 1.25 1.37
C ASP A 379 30.88 -0.22 1.32
N ALA A 380 29.71 -0.49 0.76
CA ALA A 380 29.15 -1.85 0.68
C ALA A 380 30.06 -2.86 -0.03
N PHE A 381 31.04 -2.38 -0.79
CA PHE A 381 32.02 -3.16 -1.56
C PHE A 381 33.47 -2.70 -1.29
N SER A 382 33.77 -2.22 -0.08
CA SER A 382 35.12 -1.76 0.31
C SER A 382 36.19 -2.87 0.19
N GLU A 383 35.79 -4.13 0.37
CA GLU A 383 36.69 -5.29 0.19
C GLU A 383 36.84 -5.73 -1.28
N GLY A 384 36.24 -5.02 -2.22
CA GLY A 384 36.29 -5.29 -3.65
C GLY A 384 34.97 -5.81 -4.22
N ILE A 385 34.93 -5.90 -5.56
CA ILE A 385 33.77 -6.42 -6.32
C ILE A 385 34.04 -7.83 -6.88
N GLU A 386 35.09 -8.50 -6.42
CA GLU A 386 35.39 -9.85 -6.83
C GLU A 386 34.35 -10.82 -6.27
N GLY A 387 33.80 -11.67 -7.15
CA GLY A 387 32.76 -12.61 -6.77
C GLY A 387 31.32 -12.09 -6.82
N VAL A 388 31.09 -10.81 -7.15
CA VAL A 388 29.71 -10.32 -7.35
C VAL A 388 29.10 -10.92 -8.61
N GLY A 389 27.83 -11.32 -8.53
CA GLY A 389 27.09 -11.87 -9.68
C GLY A 389 26.75 -10.79 -10.70
N LEU A 390 27.12 -11.01 -11.98
CA LEU A 390 26.88 -10.04 -13.05
C LEU A 390 25.57 -10.31 -13.82
N ASN A 391 25.08 -11.55 -13.76
CA ASN A 391 23.88 -11.99 -14.48
C ASN A 391 22.86 -12.61 -13.50
N PRO A 392 21.58 -12.20 -13.58
CA PRO A 392 20.58 -12.69 -12.65
C PRO A 392 20.01 -14.05 -13.11
N VAL A 393 19.65 -14.88 -12.14
CA VAL A 393 18.77 -16.04 -12.37
C VAL A 393 17.31 -15.59 -12.32
N LYS A 394 16.45 -16.25 -13.10
CA LYS A 394 15.00 -16.04 -13.01
C LYS A 394 14.42 -16.87 -11.89
N ARG A 395 13.64 -16.25 -11.02
CA ARG A 395 12.80 -16.95 -10.03
C ARG A 395 11.34 -16.76 -10.40
N ASN A 396 10.57 -17.84 -10.30
CA ASN A 396 9.11 -17.77 -10.42
C ASN A 396 8.51 -17.24 -9.13
N ILE A 397 7.30 -16.67 -9.24
CA ILE A 397 6.53 -16.29 -8.06
C ILE A 397 6.12 -17.57 -7.33
N SER A 398 6.51 -17.70 -6.08
CA SER A 398 6.05 -18.80 -5.21
C SER A 398 4.63 -18.47 -4.75
N ILE A 399 3.64 -19.23 -5.25
CA ILE A 399 2.20 -19.03 -4.99
C ILE A 399 1.75 -20.04 -3.93
#